data_492e5b771e8cca3906bf5a0719cd1141
#
_entry.id   492e5b771e8cca3906bf5a0719cd1141
#
_cell.length_a   1.000
_cell.length_b   1.000
_cell.length_c   1.000
_cell.angle_alpha   90.00
_cell.angle_beta   90.00
_cell.angle_gamma   90.00
#
_symmetry.space_group_name_H-M   'P 1'
#
loop_
_entity.id
_entity.type
_entity.pdbx_description
1 polymer ?
#
loop_
_entity_poly.entity_id
_entity_poly.type
_entity_poly.pdbx_seq_one_letter_code
_entity_poly.pdbx_strand_id
1 'polypeptide(L)'
;MRQIALLALLLAFAAAVYGQENILEKGLEGRSAADVISRRYVTPLRLVALPGELTAGVENPEALLWNFDGQLTTGTPDVCRLSTRDGRSASVLLDFGKELCGGIALSAAIRADQRALKVRIRLGESVSEAMSDVGGDAPMASATNEHSLRDFTLGVPWLGNVEAGNSGFRFVRIDLVEPDAELNLKAVRAILRYRDVPYLGSFRCDDERLNRIWETGAYTVHLNMQEYLWDGVKRDRLVWLGDMHPEVMTVQSVFGGNEVVRRSLDHVRDNTPLPGWMNWIAAYSMWWVIIHRDLYMYEGDLNYLGEQQEYMRSLLR
;
A
#
# COMPACT_ATOMS: atom_id res chain seq x y z
N MET A 1 -59.01 -5.84 -7.99
CA MET A 1 -58.29 -7.05 -7.62
C MET A 1 -56.95 -7.23 -8.38
N ARG A 2 -56.87 -7.05 -9.72
CA ARG A 2 -55.62 -7.21 -10.49
C ARG A 2 -54.48 -6.21 -10.10
N GLN A 3 -54.83 -4.97 -9.75
CA GLN A 3 -53.82 -3.96 -9.37
C GLN A 3 -53.20 -4.20 -7.98
N ILE A 4 -53.98 -4.77 -7.04
CA ILE A 4 -53.49 -5.11 -5.69
C ILE A 4 -52.54 -6.31 -5.75
N ALA A 5 -52.82 -7.28 -6.63
CA ALA A 5 -51.96 -8.43 -6.85
C ALA A 5 -50.60 -8.03 -7.47
N LEU A 6 -50.59 -7.03 -8.38
CA LEU A 6 -49.36 -6.54 -9.01
C LEU A 6 -48.47 -5.76 -8.02
N LEU A 7 -49.10 -4.98 -7.13
CA LEU A 7 -48.39 -4.23 -6.07
C LEU A 7 -47.78 -5.19 -5.02
N ALA A 8 -48.53 -6.25 -4.65
CA ALA A 8 -48.03 -7.26 -3.73
C ALA A 8 -46.89 -8.10 -4.35
N LEU A 9 -46.92 -8.35 -5.68
CA LEU A 9 -45.82 -9.01 -6.38
C LEU A 9 -44.57 -8.15 -6.49
N LEU A 10 -44.72 -6.84 -6.71
CA LEU A 10 -43.61 -5.87 -6.74
C LEU A 10 -43.00 -5.67 -5.35
N LEU A 11 -43.79 -5.65 -4.29
CA LEU A 11 -43.31 -5.57 -2.91
C LEU A 11 -42.61 -6.87 -2.49
N ALA A 12 -43.07 -8.03 -2.92
CA ALA A 12 -42.44 -9.34 -2.68
C ALA A 12 -41.12 -9.45 -3.45
N PHE A 13 -41.01 -8.88 -4.66
CA PHE A 13 -39.77 -8.84 -5.44
C PHE A 13 -38.78 -7.86 -4.84
N ALA A 14 -39.22 -6.69 -4.34
CA ALA A 14 -38.40 -5.75 -3.62
C ALA A 14 -37.86 -6.34 -2.29
N ALA A 15 -38.71 -7.07 -1.55
CA ALA A 15 -38.30 -7.76 -0.33
C ALA A 15 -37.32 -8.90 -0.60
N ALA A 16 -37.44 -9.60 -1.72
CA ALA A 16 -36.50 -10.65 -2.12
C ALA A 16 -35.13 -10.09 -2.59
N VAL A 17 -35.11 -8.85 -3.12
CA VAL A 17 -33.86 -8.18 -3.49
C VAL A 17 -33.15 -7.57 -2.28
N TYR A 18 -33.90 -7.16 -1.24
CA TYR A 18 -33.34 -6.67 0.03
C TYR A 18 -32.97 -7.78 1.03
N GLY A 19 -33.32 -9.01 0.75
CA GLY A 19 -33.09 -10.16 1.65
C GLY A 19 -31.99 -11.13 1.21
N GLN A 20 -31.21 -10.83 0.16
CA GLN A 20 -29.96 -11.56 -0.05
C GLN A 20 -28.94 -11.05 0.97
N GLU A 21 -28.81 -11.77 2.09
CA GLU A 21 -27.65 -11.61 2.98
C GLU A 21 -26.39 -11.60 2.11
N ASN A 22 -25.65 -10.51 2.18
CA ASN A 22 -24.38 -10.38 1.47
C ASN A 22 -23.44 -11.47 2.01
N ILE A 23 -23.16 -12.50 1.22
CA ILE A 23 -22.28 -13.61 1.60
C ILE A 23 -20.92 -13.11 2.09
N LEU A 24 -20.48 -11.95 1.58
CA LEU A 24 -19.23 -11.29 2.02
C LEU A 24 -19.33 -10.74 3.45
N GLU A 25 -20.51 -10.26 3.88
CA GLU A 25 -20.72 -9.79 5.25
C GLU A 25 -20.72 -10.96 6.25
N LYS A 26 -21.34 -12.09 5.89
CA LYS A 26 -21.36 -13.28 6.72
C LYS A 26 -19.98 -13.89 6.99
N GLY A 27 -19.06 -13.78 6.01
CA GLY A 27 -17.66 -14.20 6.17
C GLY A 27 -16.79 -13.23 7.01
N LEU A 28 -17.34 -12.07 7.36
CA LEU A 28 -16.68 -11.02 8.13
C LEU A 28 -17.26 -10.84 9.54
N GLU A 29 -18.23 -11.69 9.94
CA GLU A 29 -18.77 -11.67 11.29
C GLU A 29 -17.65 -11.79 12.35
N GLY A 30 -17.59 -10.83 13.26
CA GLY A 30 -16.58 -10.75 14.29
C GLY A 30 -15.31 -9.97 13.89
N ARG A 31 -15.21 -9.44 12.68
CA ARG A 31 -14.18 -8.48 12.31
C ARG A 31 -14.71 -7.06 12.46
N SER A 32 -14.01 -6.25 13.25
CA SER A 32 -14.27 -4.81 13.26
C SER A 32 -13.95 -4.24 11.87
N ALA A 33 -14.85 -3.45 11.31
CA ALA A 33 -14.59 -2.74 10.04
C ALA A 33 -13.34 -1.83 10.13
N ALA A 34 -12.97 -1.40 11.34
CA ALA A 34 -11.78 -0.60 11.61
C ALA A 34 -10.45 -1.38 11.46
N ASP A 35 -10.50 -2.72 11.44
CA ASP A 35 -9.31 -3.58 11.40
C ASP A 35 -8.91 -4.07 10.01
N VAL A 36 -9.66 -3.72 8.98
CA VAL A 36 -9.46 -4.25 7.64
C VAL A 36 -8.51 -3.37 6.85
N ILE A 37 -7.31 -3.90 6.58
CA ILE A 37 -6.45 -3.34 5.53
C ILE A 37 -7.07 -3.69 4.18
N SER A 38 -7.51 -2.69 3.47
CA SER A 38 -8.08 -2.80 2.14
C SER A 38 -6.98 -2.85 1.08
N ARG A 39 -7.31 -3.44 -0.07
CA ARG A 39 -6.43 -3.51 -1.24
C ARG A 39 -7.10 -2.85 -2.43
N ARG A 40 -6.34 -1.99 -3.10
CA ARG A 40 -6.79 -1.34 -4.34
C ARG A 40 -5.74 -1.49 -5.42
N TYR A 41 -6.19 -1.88 -6.62
CA TYR A 41 -5.31 -1.92 -7.80
C TYR A 41 -5.27 -0.56 -8.47
N VAL A 42 -4.06 -0.05 -8.68
CA VAL A 42 -3.82 1.28 -9.27
C VAL A 42 -3.10 1.11 -10.60
N THR A 43 -3.66 1.68 -11.65
CA THR A 43 -3.03 1.72 -12.99
C THR A 43 -1.91 2.76 -13.00
N PRO A 44 -0.78 2.53 -13.70
CA PRO A 44 0.27 3.53 -13.86
C PRO A 44 -0.28 4.79 -14.55
N LEU A 45 0.23 5.94 -14.14
CA LEU A 45 -0.17 7.22 -14.71
C LEU A 45 0.57 7.51 -16.03
N ARG A 46 1.84 7.12 -16.11
CA ARG A 46 2.69 7.36 -17.27
C ARG A 46 3.90 6.44 -17.35
N LEU A 47 4.47 6.37 -18.53
CA LEU A 47 5.81 5.82 -18.76
C LEU A 47 6.87 6.87 -18.44
N VAL A 48 8.00 6.42 -17.91
CA VAL A 48 9.20 7.24 -17.76
C VAL A 48 10.19 6.81 -18.83
N ALA A 49 10.75 7.78 -19.56
CA ALA A 49 11.72 7.49 -20.61
C ALA A 49 12.97 6.81 -20.03
N LEU A 50 13.39 5.74 -20.68
CA LEU A 50 14.63 5.03 -20.41
C LEU A 50 15.61 5.19 -21.58
N PRO A 51 16.93 5.00 -21.36
CA PRO A 51 17.91 4.89 -22.44
C PRO A 51 17.48 3.84 -23.49
N GLY A 52 17.71 4.14 -24.77
CA GLY A 52 17.23 3.32 -25.88
C GLY A 52 17.76 1.89 -25.89
N GLU A 53 18.97 1.67 -25.39
CA GLU A 53 19.55 0.34 -25.22
C GLU A 53 18.75 -0.54 -24.24
N LEU A 54 18.08 0.05 -23.24
CA LEU A 54 17.23 -0.68 -22.29
C LEU A 54 15.84 -1.01 -22.84
N THR A 55 15.41 -0.30 -23.88
CA THR A 55 14.05 -0.41 -24.44
C THR A 55 14.04 -1.02 -25.84
N ALA A 56 15.19 -1.45 -26.37
CA ALA A 56 15.32 -1.99 -27.74
C ALA A 56 14.39 -3.17 -28.03
N GLY A 57 13.99 -3.92 -27.00
CA GLY A 57 13.05 -5.04 -27.11
C GLY A 57 11.65 -4.73 -26.60
N VAL A 58 11.25 -3.46 -26.49
CA VAL A 58 9.93 -3.07 -25.97
C VAL A 58 9.05 -2.60 -27.13
N GLU A 59 7.85 -3.18 -27.22
CA GLU A 59 6.82 -2.77 -28.19
C GLU A 59 5.52 -2.44 -27.45
N ASN A 60 4.85 -1.37 -27.87
CA ASN A 60 3.54 -0.90 -27.37
C ASN A 60 3.48 -0.75 -25.83
N PRO A 61 4.45 -0.05 -25.19
CA PRO A 61 4.46 0.10 -23.74
C PRO A 61 3.28 0.91 -23.20
N GLU A 62 2.65 1.76 -24.02
CA GLU A 62 1.47 2.57 -23.69
C GLU A 62 0.26 1.71 -23.31
N ALA A 63 0.20 0.46 -23.77
CA ALA A 63 -0.84 -0.49 -23.38
C ALA A 63 -0.91 -0.70 -21.84
N LEU A 64 0.20 -0.49 -21.14
CA LEU A 64 0.26 -0.61 -19.67
C LEU A 64 -0.42 0.55 -18.93
N LEU A 65 -0.75 1.65 -19.61
CA LEU A 65 -1.41 2.82 -19.04
C LEU A 65 -2.94 2.73 -19.10
N TRP A 66 -3.48 1.68 -19.71
CA TRP A 66 -4.92 1.53 -19.85
C TRP A 66 -5.52 0.77 -18.68
N ASN A 67 -6.79 1.08 -18.38
CA ASN A 67 -7.52 0.36 -17.36
C ASN A 67 -7.70 -1.10 -17.78
N PHE A 68 -7.27 -2.00 -16.91
CA PHE A 68 -7.43 -3.43 -17.13
C PHE A 68 -8.86 -3.87 -16.80
N ASP A 69 -9.54 -4.45 -17.78
CA ASP A 69 -10.92 -4.93 -17.68
C ASP A 69 -11.07 -6.32 -17.03
N GLY A 70 -9.97 -6.93 -16.61
CA GLY A 70 -9.95 -8.28 -16.02
C GLY A 70 -9.84 -9.40 -17.05
N GLN A 71 -9.87 -9.11 -18.35
CA GLN A 71 -9.85 -10.11 -19.41
C GLN A 71 -8.41 -10.39 -19.91
N LEU A 72 -8.07 -11.67 -19.99
CA LEU A 72 -6.81 -12.15 -20.57
C LEU A 72 -7.13 -12.91 -21.86
N THR A 73 -7.68 -12.17 -22.85
CA THR A 73 -8.10 -12.78 -24.12
C THR A 73 -6.92 -12.96 -25.07
N THR A 74 -7.05 -13.95 -25.95
CA THR A 74 -6.08 -14.21 -27.03
C THR A 74 -6.23 -13.17 -28.14
N GLY A 75 -5.10 -12.79 -28.75
CA GLY A 75 -5.09 -11.97 -29.97
C GLY A 75 -5.48 -10.51 -29.78
N THR A 76 -5.40 -9.98 -28.55
CA THR A 76 -5.63 -8.55 -28.33
C THR A 76 -4.40 -7.74 -28.77
N PRO A 77 -4.58 -6.64 -29.53
CA PRO A 77 -3.48 -5.73 -29.86
C PRO A 77 -2.96 -4.97 -28.63
N ASP A 78 -3.68 -5.02 -27.52
CA ASP A 78 -3.50 -4.20 -26.32
C ASP A 78 -2.57 -4.87 -25.31
N VAL A 79 -1.39 -5.28 -25.76
CA VAL A 79 -0.35 -5.83 -24.88
C VAL A 79 0.97 -5.08 -25.09
N CYS A 80 1.68 -4.86 -23.99
CA CYS A 80 3.08 -4.48 -24.04
C CYS A 80 3.90 -5.76 -24.26
N ARG A 81 4.72 -5.78 -25.30
CA ARG A 81 5.63 -6.89 -25.59
C ARG A 81 7.04 -6.55 -25.15
N LEU A 82 7.62 -7.41 -24.32
CA LEU A 82 9.01 -7.34 -23.92
C LEU A 82 9.75 -8.51 -24.57
N SER A 83 10.82 -8.24 -25.33
CA SER A 83 11.59 -9.27 -26.04
C SER A 83 13.08 -9.12 -25.78
N THR A 84 13.73 -10.19 -25.35
CA THR A 84 15.19 -10.32 -25.20
C THR A 84 15.82 -11.09 -26.37
N ARG A 85 15.06 -11.37 -27.44
CA ARG A 85 15.57 -12.05 -28.61
C ARG A 85 16.67 -11.21 -29.28
N ASP A 86 17.60 -11.86 -29.93
CA ASP A 86 18.75 -11.25 -30.61
C ASP A 86 19.62 -10.38 -29.66
N GLY A 87 19.64 -10.72 -28.37
CA GLY A 87 20.43 -10.02 -27.35
C GLY A 87 19.91 -8.64 -26.97
N ARG A 88 18.67 -8.29 -27.32
CA ARG A 88 18.05 -7.02 -26.95
C ARG A 88 17.74 -6.96 -25.45
N SER A 89 17.77 -5.75 -24.88
CA SER A 89 17.22 -5.50 -23.55
C SER A 89 15.76 -5.07 -23.64
N ALA A 90 14.95 -5.45 -22.66
CA ALA A 90 13.54 -5.09 -22.63
C ALA A 90 13.15 -4.66 -21.21
N SER A 91 13.13 -3.35 -20.99
CA SER A 91 12.81 -2.71 -19.73
C SER A 91 11.73 -1.65 -19.89
N VAL A 92 10.84 -1.56 -18.93
CA VAL A 92 9.88 -0.46 -18.79
C VAL A 92 9.98 0.17 -17.40
N LEU A 93 9.77 1.48 -17.31
CA LEU A 93 9.71 2.23 -16.06
C LEU A 93 8.38 2.98 -15.99
N LEU A 94 7.60 2.68 -14.97
CA LEU A 94 6.25 3.18 -14.75
C LEU A 94 6.20 4.14 -13.57
N ASP A 95 5.45 5.24 -13.69
CA ASP A 95 5.18 6.21 -12.63
C ASP A 95 3.70 6.12 -12.24
N PHE A 96 3.40 5.87 -10.98
CA PHE A 96 2.05 5.80 -10.42
C PHE A 96 1.53 7.16 -9.91
N GLY A 97 2.33 8.22 -10.05
CA GLY A 97 1.94 9.61 -9.75
C GLY A 97 2.14 10.03 -8.30
N LYS A 98 2.02 9.12 -7.35
CA LYS A 98 2.25 9.36 -5.92
C LYS A 98 2.76 8.12 -5.23
N GLU A 99 3.26 8.31 -4.01
CA GLU A 99 3.71 7.22 -3.15
C GLU A 99 2.57 6.24 -2.86
N LEU A 100 2.90 4.96 -2.84
CA LEU A 100 1.99 3.85 -2.53
C LEU A 100 2.66 2.91 -1.53
N CYS A 101 1.89 2.29 -0.67
CA CYS A 101 2.33 1.22 0.21
C CYS A 101 1.78 -0.11 -0.28
N GLY A 102 2.64 -1.07 -0.63
CA GLY A 102 2.21 -2.40 -1.06
C GLY A 102 3.11 -3.03 -2.11
N GLY A 103 2.52 -3.67 -3.10
CA GLY A 103 3.22 -4.46 -4.11
C GLY A 103 2.78 -4.17 -5.54
N ILE A 104 3.09 -5.13 -6.42
CA ILE A 104 2.80 -5.06 -7.85
C ILE A 104 2.03 -6.30 -8.30
N ALA A 105 1.10 -6.13 -9.22
CA ALA A 105 0.39 -7.18 -9.93
C ALA A 105 0.74 -7.11 -11.42
N LEU A 106 1.20 -8.21 -11.97
CA LEU A 106 1.47 -8.40 -13.40
C LEU A 106 0.42 -9.34 -13.99
N SER A 107 -0.19 -8.93 -15.09
CA SER A 107 -1.16 -9.73 -15.86
C SER A 107 -0.53 -10.09 -17.20
N ALA A 108 -0.20 -11.37 -17.38
CA ALA A 108 0.38 -11.88 -18.60
C ALA A 108 -0.69 -12.35 -19.57
N ALA A 109 -0.63 -11.92 -20.83
CA ALA A 109 -1.41 -12.46 -21.92
C ALA A 109 -0.78 -13.75 -22.46
N ILE A 110 -1.60 -14.57 -23.11
CA ILE A 110 -1.23 -15.91 -23.58
C ILE A 110 0.04 -15.90 -24.44
N ARG A 111 0.87 -16.91 -24.23
CA ARG A 111 2.04 -17.21 -25.07
C ARG A 111 2.06 -18.69 -25.45
N ALA A 112 2.64 -18.97 -26.60
CA ALA A 112 2.70 -20.33 -27.13
C ALA A 112 3.69 -21.26 -26.37
N ASP A 113 4.72 -20.69 -25.76
CA ASP A 113 5.78 -21.45 -25.08
C ASP A 113 5.36 -22.06 -23.73
N GLN A 114 4.24 -21.63 -23.19
CA GLN A 114 3.63 -22.15 -21.94
C GLN A 114 4.57 -22.28 -20.74
N ARG A 115 5.66 -21.55 -20.69
CA ARG A 115 6.60 -21.54 -19.57
C ARG A 115 6.55 -20.23 -18.79
N ALA A 116 6.91 -20.25 -17.53
CA ALA A 116 7.12 -19.02 -16.77
C ALA A 116 8.41 -18.34 -17.22
N LEU A 117 8.38 -17.01 -17.35
CA LEU A 117 9.55 -16.20 -17.70
C LEU A 117 9.98 -15.33 -16.52
N LYS A 118 11.27 -15.22 -16.30
CA LYS A 118 11.84 -14.43 -15.22
C LYS A 118 11.84 -12.95 -15.56
N VAL A 119 11.28 -12.15 -14.67
CA VAL A 119 11.38 -10.70 -14.68
C VAL A 119 11.99 -10.21 -13.38
N ARG A 120 12.80 -9.16 -13.46
CA ARG A 120 13.28 -8.43 -12.30
C ARG A 120 12.41 -7.20 -12.11
N ILE A 121 11.93 -7.00 -10.88
CA ILE A 121 11.12 -5.86 -10.48
C ILE A 121 11.93 -5.01 -9.53
N ARG A 122 11.97 -3.71 -9.76
CA ARG A 122 12.56 -2.73 -8.86
C ARG A 122 11.54 -1.64 -8.54
N LEU A 123 11.23 -1.53 -7.25
CA LEU A 123 10.33 -0.51 -6.70
C LEU A 123 11.15 0.65 -6.17
N GLY A 124 10.72 1.89 -6.39
CA GLY A 124 11.42 3.07 -5.90
C GLY A 124 10.50 4.25 -5.61
N GLU A 125 10.85 5.06 -4.62
CA GLU A 125 10.20 6.34 -4.34
C GLU A 125 10.62 7.41 -5.36
N SER A 126 11.77 7.19 -5.99
CA SER A 126 12.30 8.03 -7.07
C SER A 126 12.73 7.21 -8.28
N VAL A 127 12.87 7.88 -9.43
CA VAL A 127 13.44 7.28 -10.63
C VAL A 127 14.86 6.77 -10.36
N SER A 128 15.68 7.55 -9.65
CA SER A 128 17.05 7.18 -9.31
C SER A 128 17.08 5.87 -8.50
N GLU A 129 16.18 5.72 -7.55
CA GLU A 129 16.09 4.50 -6.74
C GLU A 129 15.62 3.30 -7.57
N ALA A 130 14.57 3.44 -8.38
CA ALA A 130 14.09 2.36 -9.26
C ALA A 130 15.15 1.93 -10.31
N MET A 131 16.10 2.81 -10.62
CA MET A 131 17.22 2.53 -11.52
C MET A 131 18.45 1.96 -10.83
N SER A 132 18.54 2.03 -9.50
CA SER A 132 19.69 1.55 -8.74
C SER A 132 19.55 0.07 -8.35
N ASP A 133 20.69 -0.59 -8.15
CA ASP A 133 20.74 -1.93 -7.59
C ASP A 133 20.74 -1.89 -6.06
N VAL A 134 20.12 -2.90 -5.43
CA VAL A 134 20.19 -3.09 -3.98
C VAL A 134 21.49 -3.83 -3.64
N GLY A 135 22.19 -3.37 -2.60
CA GLY A 135 23.42 -4.01 -2.13
C GLY A 135 24.66 -3.71 -2.96
N GLY A 136 24.63 -2.71 -3.88
CA GLY A 136 25.81 -2.19 -4.55
C GLY A 136 26.69 -1.36 -3.61
N ASP A 137 27.79 -0.79 -4.14
CA ASP A 137 28.72 0.07 -3.42
C ASP A 137 28.13 1.39 -2.89
N ALA A 138 26.83 1.61 -3.08
CA ALA A 138 26.13 2.78 -2.56
C ALA A 138 25.98 2.66 -1.03
N PRO A 139 26.55 3.57 -0.22
CA PRO A 139 26.56 3.47 1.24
C PRO A 139 25.19 3.47 1.89
N MET A 140 24.15 3.88 1.16
CA MET A 140 22.78 4.00 1.66
C MET A 140 21.86 2.82 1.25
N ALA A 141 22.33 1.88 0.44
CA ALA A 141 21.50 0.82 -0.09
C ALA A 141 21.01 -0.15 1.00
N SER A 142 21.81 -0.42 2.00
CA SER A 142 21.47 -1.31 3.12
C SER A 142 20.42 -0.73 4.06
N ALA A 143 20.46 0.58 4.31
CA ALA A 143 19.58 1.24 5.28
C ALA A 143 18.10 1.32 4.83
N THR A 144 17.81 1.09 3.56
CA THR A 144 16.47 1.34 2.99
C THR A 144 15.67 0.06 2.69
N ASN A 145 16.19 -1.14 2.98
CA ASN A 145 15.60 -2.37 2.44
C ASN A 145 15.46 -3.53 3.41
N GLU A 146 15.85 -3.38 4.66
CA GLU A 146 15.83 -4.50 5.63
C GLU A 146 14.42 -5.06 5.86
N HIS A 147 13.38 -4.22 5.74
CA HIS A 147 11.99 -4.59 6.03
C HIS A 147 11.04 -4.46 4.83
N SER A 148 11.55 -4.08 3.66
CA SER A 148 10.74 -3.97 2.45
C SER A 148 11.34 -4.72 1.27
N LEU A 149 10.53 -5.47 0.55
CA LEU A 149 10.93 -6.17 -0.67
C LEU A 149 10.88 -5.22 -1.86
N ARG A 150 12.01 -4.58 -2.19
CA ARG A 150 12.14 -3.55 -3.21
C ARG A 150 12.73 -4.03 -4.54
N ASP A 151 13.65 -4.98 -4.51
CA ASP A 151 14.34 -5.51 -5.69
C ASP A 151 14.30 -7.03 -5.66
N PHE A 152 13.63 -7.63 -6.62
CA PHE A 152 13.41 -9.07 -6.63
C PHE A 152 13.17 -9.59 -8.05
N THR A 153 13.41 -10.88 -8.24
CA THR A 153 13.08 -11.59 -9.48
C THR A 153 11.94 -12.58 -9.22
N LEU A 154 11.00 -12.62 -10.14
CA LEU A 154 9.87 -13.55 -10.08
C LEU A 154 9.57 -14.17 -11.45
N GLY A 155 8.91 -15.34 -11.44
CA GLY A 155 8.40 -15.99 -12.63
C GLY A 155 7.00 -15.48 -13.00
N VAL A 156 6.87 -14.89 -14.17
CA VAL A 156 5.58 -14.48 -14.74
C VAL A 156 5.01 -15.65 -15.53
N PRO A 157 3.78 -16.11 -15.26
CA PRO A 157 3.19 -17.26 -15.95
C PRO A 157 2.97 -16.96 -17.43
N TRP A 158 2.79 -18.01 -18.23
CA TRP A 158 2.50 -17.88 -19.66
C TRP A 158 1.09 -17.33 -19.94
N LEU A 159 0.20 -17.38 -18.93
CA LEU A 159 -1.15 -16.80 -18.90
C LEU A 159 -1.56 -16.61 -17.44
N GLY A 160 -2.15 -15.46 -17.10
CA GLY A 160 -2.70 -15.19 -15.78
C GLY A 160 -2.00 -14.08 -15.02
N ASN A 161 -2.26 -14.03 -13.73
CA ASN A 161 -1.79 -12.97 -12.84
C ASN A 161 -0.73 -13.51 -11.88
N VAL A 162 0.22 -12.65 -11.53
CA VAL A 162 1.15 -12.85 -10.41
C VAL A 162 1.27 -11.57 -9.62
N GLU A 163 1.32 -11.69 -8.29
CA GLU A 163 1.46 -10.58 -7.36
C GLU A 163 2.72 -10.78 -6.52
N ALA A 164 3.48 -9.71 -6.32
CA ALA A 164 4.68 -9.73 -5.50
C ALA A 164 5.06 -8.34 -5.01
N GLY A 165 6.01 -8.30 -4.06
CA GLY A 165 6.55 -7.09 -3.48
C GLY A 165 5.73 -6.59 -2.29
N ASN A 166 6.39 -5.82 -1.46
CA ASN A 166 5.80 -5.13 -0.32
C ASN A 166 6.74 -4.00 0.11
N SER A 167 6.54 -2.81 -0.44
CA SER A 167 7.39 -1.65 -0.22
C SER A 167 6.58 -0.34 -0.27
N GLY A 168 7.20 0.75 0.17
CA GLY A 168 6.83 2.10 -0.24
C GLY A 168 7.44 2.39 -1.61
N PHE A 169 6.65 2.87 -2.57
CA PHE A 169 7.13 3.19 -3.91
C PHE A 169 6.17 4.08 -4.68
N ARG A 170 6.73 4.80 -5.64
CA ARG A 170 5.99 5.52 -6.69
C ARG A 170 6.34 4.99 -8.08
N PHE A 171 7.56 4.51 -8.26
CA PHE A 171 8.08 4.05 -9.56
C PHE A 171 8.31 2.55 -9.54
N VAL A 172 8.03 1.91 -10.67
CA VAL A 172 8.26 0.48 -10.87
C VAL A 172 9.03 0.26 -12.17
N ARG A 173 10.22 -0.31 -12.05
CA ARG A 173 10.98 -0.80 -13.18
C ARG A 173 10.78 -2.30 -13.34
N ILE A 174 10.53 -2.74 -14.57
CA ILE A 174 10.38 -4.14 -14.94
C ILE A 174 11.38 -4.46 -16.03
N ASP A 175 12.24 -5.42 -15.80
CA ASP A 175 13.23 -5.92 -16.75
C ASP A 175 12.91 -7.39 -17.08
N LEU A 176 12.72 -7.74 -18.36
CA LEU A 176 12.71 -9.14 -18.77
C LEU A 176 14.15 -9.66 -18.73
N VAL A 177 14.42 -10.58 -17.81
CA VAL A 177 15.79 -11.11 -17.58
C VAL A 177 15.99 -12.52 -18.15
N GLU A 178 14.91 -13.17 -18.61
CA GLU A 178 15.00 -14.45 -19.31
C GLU A 178 15.64 -14.22 -20.69
N PRO A 179 16.72 -14.94 -21.06
CA PRO A 179 17.35 -14.80 -22.37
C PRO A 179 16.48 -15.41 -23.49
N ASP A 180 16.58 -14.86 -24.68
CA ASP A 180 15.89 -15.30 -25.89
C ASP A 180 14.39 -15.57 -25.69
N ALA A 181 13.72 -14.66 -25.02
CA ALA A 181 12.33 -14.78 -24.59
C ALA A 181 11.45 -13.61 -25.07
N GLU A 182 10.14 -13.84 -25.04
CA GLU A 182 9.14 -12.81 -25.31
C GLU A 182 8.03 -12.91 -24.26
N LEU A 183 7.74 -11.80 -23.59
CA LEU A 183 6.70 -11.67 -22.58
C LEU A 183 5.64 -10.68 -23.04
N ASN A 184 4.38 -11.09 -23.00
CA ASN A 184 3.24 -10.24 -23.29
C ASN A 184 2.57 -9.80 -21.99
N LEU A 185 2.69 -8.53 -21.63
CA LEU A 185 2.04 -7.95 -20.46
C LEU A 185 0.75 -7.24 -20.89
N LYS A 186 -0.38 -7.72 -20.39
CA LYS A 186 -1.70 -7.09 -20.57
C LYS A 186 -1.89 -5.92 -19.61
N ALA A 187 -1.39 -6.04 -18.39
CA ALA A 187 -1.45 -4.99 -17.39
C ALA A 187 -0.32 -5.10 -16.36
N VAL A 188 0.06 -3.94 -15.85
CA VAL A 188 0.89 -3.78 -14.65
C VAL A 188 0.14 -2.85 -13.72
N ARG A 189 -0.17 -3.29 -12.50
CA ARG A 189 -0.91 -2.49 -11.53
C ARG A 189 -0.20 -2.51 -10.19
N ALA A 190 -0.11 -1.36 -9.54
CA ALA A 190 0.29 -1.34 -8.15
C ALA A 190 -0.85 -1.87 -7.26
N ILE A 191 -0.48 -2.54 -6.18
CA ILE A 191 -1.39 -2.98 -5.14
C ILE A 191 -1.22 -2.02 -3.98
N LEU A 192 -2.11 -1.04 -3.86
CA LEU A 192 -2.16 -0.15 -2.71
C LEU A 192 -2.82 -0.87 -1.54
N ARG A 193 -2.11 -0.98 -0.43
CA ARG A 193 -2.62 -1.43 0.87
C ARG A 193 -2.88 -0.20 1.74
N TYR A 194 -4.06 -0.07 2.28
CA TYR A 194 -4.43 1.09 3.08
C TYR A 194 -5.58 0.73 4.03
N ARG A 195 -5.70 1.48 5.10
CA ARG A 195 -6.85 1.39 6.00
C ARG A 195 -7.97 2.25 5.41
N ASP A 196 -9.13 1.64 5.15
CA ASP A 196 -10.27 2.33 4.52
C ASP A 196 -11.03 3.15 5.58
N VAL A 197 -10.54 4.35 5.82
CA VAL A 197 -11.09 5.31 6.79
C VAL A 197 -11.40 6.64 6.12
N PRO A 198 -12.50 7.30 6.50
CA PRO A 198 -12.87 8.60 5.93
C PRO A 198 -11.94 9.72 6.43
N TYR A 199 -11.68 10.71 5.58
CA TYR A 199 -11.10 11.99 5.99
C TYR A 199 -12.19 12.85 6.63
N LEU A 200 -12.16 13.03 7.93
CA LEU A 200 -13.13 13.81 8.72
C LEU A 200 -12.68 15.26 8.86
N GLY A 201 -11.37 15.47 9.01
CA GLY A 201 -10.77 16.79 9.08
C GLY A 201 -10.44 17.34 7.69
N SER A 202 -10.41 18.66 7.59
CA SER A 202 -10.05 19.38 6.37
C SER A 202 -9.31 20.67 6.70
N PHE A 203 -8.46 21.10 5.79
CA PHE A 203 -7.78 22.38 5.84
C PHE A 203 -7.81 23.03 4.46
N ARG A 204 -8.16 24.32 4.41
CA ARG A 204 -8.09 25.11 3.20
C ARG A 204 -7.83 26.58 3.52
N CYS A 205 -6.90 27.17 2.78
CA CYS A 205 -6.62 28.59 2.79
C CYS A 205 -6.36 29.09 1.36
N ASP A 206 -6.05 30.36 1.20
CA ASP A 206 -5.73 31.00 -0.09
C ASP A 206 -4.32 30.66 -0.62
N ASP A 207 -3.45 30.12 0.23
CA ASP A 207 -2.14 29.61 -0.19
C ASP A 207 -2.23 28.13 -0.60
N GLU A 208 -2.22 27.87 -1.90
CA GLU A 208 -2.26 26.51 -2.45
C GLU A 208 -1.05 25.64 -2.07
N ARG A 209 0.07 26.24 -1.67
CA ARG A 209 1.22 25.49 -1.17
C ARG A 209 0.94 24.90 0.20
N LEU A 210 0.30 25.67 1.09
CA LEU A 210 -0.11 25.19 2.41
C LEU A 210 -1.18 24.10 2.29
N ASN A 211 -2.14 24.27 1.38
CA ASN A 211 -3.15 23.25 1.11
C ASN A 211 -2.49 21.92 0.71
N ARG A 212 -1.52 21.95 -0.22
CA ARG A 212 -0.77 20.75 -0.64
C ARG A 212 0.10 20.16 0.47
N ILE A 213 0.69 20.98 1.34
CA ILE A 213 1.45 20.48 2.49
C ILE A 213 0.55 19.68 3.41
N TRP A 214 -0.64 20.21 3.74
CA TRP A 214 -1.61 19.51 4.57
C TRP A 214 -2.06 18.18 3.93
N GLU A 215 -2.45 18.20 2.66
CA GLU A 215 -2.86 17.00 1.92
C GLU A 215 -1.76 15.94 1.88
N THR A 216 -0.51 16.37 1.69
CA THR A 216 0.64 15.46 1.66
C THR A 216 0.88 14.84 3.03
N GLY A 217 0.83 15.64 4.10
CA GLY A 217 0.98 15.14 5.47
C GLY A 217 -0.11 14.12 5.85
N ALA A 218 -1.36 14.47 5.57
CA ALA A 218 -2.50 13.57 5.79
C ALA A 218 -2.36 12.25 5.02
N TYR A 219 -1.97 12.32 3.74
CA TYR A 219 -1.75 11.15 2.91
C TYR A 219 -0.57 10.29 3.37
N THR A 220 0.53 10.93 3.79
CA THR A 220 1.71 10.22 4.31
C THR A 220 1.35 9.40 5.54
N VAL A 221 0.66 10.00 6.52
CA VAL A 221 0.23 9.28 7.71
C VAL A 221 -0.78 8.18 7.37
N HIS A 222 -1.70 8.43 6.41
CA HIS A 222 -2.64 7.41 5.97
C HIS A 222 -1.93 6.16 5.40
N LEU A 223 -0.84 6.34 4.66
CA LEU A 223 -0.03 5.21 4.17
C LEU A 223 0.63 4.43 5.33
N ASN A 224 0.99 5.10 6.43
CA ASN A 224 1.59 4.48 7.60
C ASN A 224 0.59 3.78 8.53
N MET A 225 -0.73 4.03 8.36
CA MET A 225 -1.80 3.35 9.12
C MET A 225 -2.01 1.92 8.60
N GLN A 226 -1.07 1.04 8.89
CA GLN A 226 -1.09 -0.38 8.50
C GLN A 226 -1.58 -1.27 9.67
N GLU A 227 -0.99 -2.43 9.91
CA GLU A 227 -1.25 -3.27 11.08
C GLU A 227 -1.03 -2.50 12.38
N TYR A 228 -0.01 -1.67 12.40
CA TYR A 228 0.30 -0.66 13.39
C TYR A 228 0.48 0.69 12.69
N LEU A 229 0.64 1.75 13.44
CA LEU A 229 1.10 3.02 12.95
C LEU A 229 2.63 2.94 12.79
N TRP A 230 3.08 2.86 11.53
CA TRP A 230 4.49 2.70 11.18
C TRP A 230 5.19 4.04 11.00
N ASP A 231 6.45 4.10 11.38
CA ASP A 231 7.34 5.24 11.12
C ASP A 231 7.58 5.51 9.62
N GLY A 232 7.40 4.52 8.78
CA GLY A 232 7.55 4.63 7.34
C GLY A 232 7.10 3.39 6.57
N VAL A 233 6.68 3.58 5.32
CA VAL A 233 6.14 2.50 4.47
C VAL A 233 7.20 1.66 3.77
N LYS A 234 8.46 2.06 3.84
CA LYS A 234 9.58 1.37 3.19
C LYS A 234 10.64 0.91 4.17
N ARG A 235 11.23 1.82 4.95
CA ARG A 235 12.27 1.51 5.95
C ARG A 235 11.63 1.27 7.30
N ASP A 236 12.27 0.48 8.12
CA ASP A 236 11.95 0.06 9.48
C ASP A 236 10.55 -0.58 9.61
N ARG A 237 9.46 0.10 9.28
CA ARG A 237 8.07 -0.41 9.41
C ARG A 237 7.75 -0.87 10.82
N LEU A 238 8.20 -0.10 11.79
CA LEU A 238 8.07 -0.35 13.22
C LEU A 238 7.26 0.76 13.89
N VAL A 239 6.88 0.51 15.13
CA VAL A 239 6.29 1.55 15.97
C VAL A 239 7.44 2.26 16.70
N TRP A 240 7.86 3.41 16.17
CA TRP A 240 8.86 4.28 16.78
C TRP A 240 8.18 5.41 17.54
N LEU A 241 8.22 5.41 18.87
CA LEU A 241 7.47 6.38 19.69
C LEU A 241 7.94 7.82 19.54
N GLY A 242 9.20 8.04 19.13
CA GLY A 242 9.71 9.37 18.83
C GLY A 242 9.07 9.98 17.58
N ASP A 243 8.70 9.15 16.63
CA ASP A 243 8.04 9.54 15.38
C ASP A 243 6.52 9.59 15.53
N MET A 244 5.98 8.79 16.45
CA MET A 244 4.55 8.56 16.57
C MET A 244 3.73 9.77 17.00
N HIS A 245 4.31 10.73 17.75
CA HIS A 245 3.55 11.89 18.23
C HIS A 245 2.95 12.74 17.09
N PRO A 246 3.70 13.22 16.09
CA PRO A 246 3.12 13.94 14.96
C PRO A 246 2.15 13.09 14.13
N GLU A 247 2.37 11.78 14.08
CA GLU A 247 1.45 10.86 13.39
C GLU A 247 0.11 10.78 14.12
N VAL A 248 0.12 10.58 15.44
CA VAL A 248 -1.09 10.54 16.27
C VAL A 248 -1.87 11.85 16.17
N MET A 249 -1.17 13.01 16.25
CA MET A 249 -1.81 14.31 16.08
C MET A 249 -2.45 14.47 14.69
N THR A 250 -1.83 13.92 13.66
CA THR A 250 -2.40 13.89 12.32
C THR A 250 -3.60 12.95 12.25
N VAL A 251 -3.51 11.74 12.81
CA VAL A 251 -4.65 10.80 12.87
C VAL A 251 -5.85 11.45 13.54
N GLN A 252 -5.67 12.08 14.71
CA GLN A 252 -6.73 12.75 15.43
C GLN A 252 -7.36 13.89 14.62
N SER A 253 -6.54 14.69 13.94
CA SER A 253 -7.01 15.87 13.21
C SER A 253 -7.68 15.52 11.89
N VAL A 254 -7.27 14.42 11.24
CA VAL A 254 -7.71 14.06 9.88
C VAL A 254 -8.74 12.94 9.89
N PHE A 255 -8.54 11.89 10.71
CA PHE A 255 -9.35 10.67 10.68
C PHE A 255 -10.22 10.50 11.93
N GLY A 256 -9.97 11.29 12.99
CA GLY A 256 -10.57 11.09 14.31
C GLY A 256 -9.92 9.95 15.08
N GLY A 257 -10.55 9.50 16.17
CA GLY A 257 -10.06 8.36 16.95
C GLY A 257 -9.97 7.10 16.09
N ASN A 258 -8.83 6.40 16.16
CA ASN A 258 -8.60 5.18 15.39
C ASN A 258 -7.86 4.14 16.22
N GLU A 259 -8.34 2.91 16.14
CA GLU A 259 -7.82 1.75 16.88
C GLU A 259 -6.33 1.46 16.59
N VAL A 260 -5.83 1.81 15.41
CA VAL A 260 -4.42 1.61 15.07
C VAL A 260 -3.48 2.36 16.02
N VAL A 261 -3.90 3.52 16.53
CA VAL A 261 -3.12 4.32 17.49
C VAL A 261 -2.98 3.57 18.82
N ARG A 262 -4.12 3.13 19.39
CA ARG A 262 -4.15 2.39 20.66
C ARG A 262 -3.38 1.08 20.56
N ARG A 263 -3.62 0.33 19.49
CA ARG A 263 -2.90 -0.92 19.21
C ARG A 263 -1.38 -0.71 19.15
N SER A 264 -0.92 0.39 18.56
CA SER A 264 0.51 0.70 18.47
C SER A 264 1.10 1.06 19.84
N LEU A 265 0.38 1.86 20.62
CA LEU A 265 0.79 2.22 22.00
C LEU A 265 0.85 1.01 22.91
N ASP A 266 -0.16 0.14 22.85
CA ASP A 266 -0.22 -1.09 23.61
C ASP A 266 0.87 -2.08 23.19
N HIS A 267 1.12 -2.21 21.88
CA HIS A 267 2.19 -3.05 21.35
C HIS A 267 3.55 -2.68 21.94
N VAL A 268 3.89 -1.39 21.98
CA VAL A 268 5.18 -0.96 22.54
C VAL A 268 5.23 -1.16 24.06
N ARG A 269 4.13 -0.87 24.79
CA ARG A 269 4.02 -1.16 26.23
C ARG A 269 4.28 -2.63 26.53
N ASP A 270 3.57 -3.51 25.82
CA ASP A 270 3.60 -4.96 26.07
C ASP A 270 4.94 -5.61 25.73
N ASN A 271 5.70 -4.99 24.84
CA ASN A 271 7.03 -5.44 24.44
C ASN A 271 8.18 -4.70 25.17
N THR A 272 7.87 -3.84 26.14
CA THR A 272 8.88 -3.11 26.92
C THR A 272 8.72 -3.43 28.40
N PRO A 273 9.30 -4.54 28.91
CA PRO A 273 9.28 -4.83 30.33
C PRO A 273 10.07 -3.77 31.11
N LEU A 274 9.50 -3.31 32.22
CA LEU A 274 10.17 -2.35 33.10
C LEU A 274 11.31 -3.00 33.86
N PRO A 275 12.41 -2.24 34.12
CA PRO A 275 12.62 -0.81 33.92
C PRO A 275 13.18 -0.42 32.54
N GLY A 276 12.97 -1.20 31.49
CA GLY A 276 13.42 -0.90 30.15
C GLY A 276 12.80 0.37 29.58
N TRP A 277 13.51 1.01 28.66
CA TRP A 277 12.99 2.14 27.91
C TRP A 277 12.39 1.69 26.56
N MET A 278 11.26 2.30 26.19
CA MET A 278 10.60 2.06 24.93
C MET A 278 11.53 2.35 23.75
N ASN A 279 11.60 1.43 22.80
CA ASN A 279 12.55 1.47 21.70
C ASN A 279 14.01 1.71 22.15
N TRP A 280 14.36 1.34 23.40
CA TRP A 280 15.70 1.53 24.03
C TRP A 280 16.14 2.98 24.19
N ILE A 281 15.23 3.94 24.06
CA ILE A 281 15.50 5.39 24.09
C ILE A 281 14.65 6.05 25.17
N ALA A 282 15.30 6.66 26.17
CA ALA A 282 14.59 7.26 27.32
C ALA A 282 13.55 8.31 26.89
N ALA A 283 13.86 9.16 25.92
CA ALA A 283 12.93 10.16 25.40
C ALA A 283 11.67 9.54 24.79
N TYR A 284 11.74 8.32 24.26
CA TYR A 284 10.58 7.65 23.67
C TYR A 284 9.57 7.19 24.73
N SER A 285 10.04 6.80 25.91
CA SER A 285 9.18 6.58 27.06
C SER A 285 8.44 7.86 27.49
N MET A 286 9.09 9.01 27.42
CA MET A 286 8.43 10.30 27.68
C MET A 286 7.39 10.63 26.61
N TRP A 287 7.68 10.37 25.33
CA TRP A 287 6.70 10.53 24.25
C TRP A 287 5.47 9.65 24.44
N TRP A 288 5.64 8.43 24.90
CA TRP A 288 4.51 7.55 25.19
C TRP A 288 3.54 8.17 26.20
N VAL A 289 4.06 8.79 27.26
CA VAL A 289 3.23 9.50 28.27
C VAL A 289 2.55 10.72 27.65
N ILE A 290 3.26 11.51 26.88
CA ILE A 290 2.72 12.72 26.22
C ILE A 290 1.62 12.35 25.22
N ILE A 291 1.83 11.32 24.41
CA ILE A 291 0.83 10.82 23.44
C ILE A 291 -0.45 10.38 24.18
N HIS A 292 -0.37 9.68 25.29
CA HIS A 292 -1.56 9.30 26.07
C HIS A 292 -2.32 10.51 26.63
N ARG A 293 -1.60 11.52 27.08
CA ARG A 293 -2.24 12.78 27.51
C ARG A 293 -2.99 13.43 26.34
N ASP A 294 -2.37 13.54 25.18
CA ASP A 294 -2.97 14.19 24.02
C ASP A 294 -4.14 13.36 23.45
N LEU A 295 -3.99 12.04 23.40
CA LEU A 295 -5.06 11.11 23.03
C LEU A 295 -6.29 11.29 23.93
N TYR A 296 -6.07 11.33 25.25
CA TYR A 296 -7.16 11.57 26.21
C TYR A 296 -7.83 12.96 26.00
N MET A 297 -7.05 14.00 25.70
CA MET A 297 -7.59 15.34 25.45
C MET A 297 -8.47 15.39 24.20
N TYR A 298 -8.24 14.54 23.19
CA TYR A 298 -9.05 14.44 22.00
C TYR A 298 -10.25 13.51 22.14
N GLU A 299 -10.05 12.32 22.75
CA GLU A 299 -11.06 11.26 22.78
C GLU A 299 -11.88 11.23 24.07
N GLY A 300 -11.32 11.69 25.19
CA GLY A 300 -11.98 11.68 26.51
C GLY A 300 -12.15 10.29 27.11
N ASP A 301 -11.46 9.27 26.60
CA ASP A 301 -11.61 7.89 27.07
C ASP A 301 -10.81 7.62 28.35
N LEU A 302 -11.51 7.78 29.48
CA LEU A 302 -10.95 7.48 30.81
C LEU A 302 -10.70 5.98 31.05
N ASN A 303 -11.45 5.10 30.40
CA ASN A 303 -11.26 3.66 30.59
C ASN A 303 -9.92 3.24 30.01
N TYR A 304 -9.65 3.61 28.75
CA TYR A 304 -8.36 3.34 28.12
C TYR A 304 -7.18 3.97 28.88
N LEU A 305 -7.32 5.23 29.33
CA LEU A 305 -6.30 5.87 30.15
C LEU A 305 -6.09 5.14 31.49
N GLY A 306 -7.17 4.65 32.08
CA GLY A 306 -7.13 3.87 33.33
C GLY A 306 -6.36 2.55 33.16
N GLU A 307 -6.50 1.87 32.04
CA GLU A 307 -5.75 0.64 31.71
C GLU A 307 -4.24 0.89 31.66
N GLN A 308 -3.80 2.09 31.28
CA GLN A 308 -2.39 2.45 31.18
C GLN A 308 -1.77 2.91 32.52
N GLN A 309 -2.59 3.19 33.52
CA GLN A 309 -2.18 3.88 34.74
C GLN A 309 -1.05 3.20 35.51
N GLU A 310 -1.13 1.88 35.71
CA GLU A 310 -0.13 1.14 36.47
C GLU A 310 1.23 1.15 35.79
N TYR A 311 1.25 0.85 34.48
CA TYR A 311 2.47 0.88 33.70
C TYR A 311 3.08 2.29 33.64
N MET A 312 2.26 3.31 33.43
CA MET A 312 2.69 4.71 33.39
C MET A 312 3.34 5.15 34.71
N ARG A 313 2.73 4.82 35.85
CA ARG A 313 3.31 5.12 37.17
C ARG A 313 4.65 4.43 37.39
N SER A 314 4.80 3.22 36.92
CA SER A 314 6.01 2.43 37.08
C SER A 314 7.12 2.89 36.12
N LEU A 315 6.76 3.37 34.92
CA LEU A 315 7.67 3.96 33.95
C LEU A 315 8.29 5.28 34.46
N LEU A 316 7.57 6.04 35.27
CA LEU A 316 8.00 7.34 35.83
C LEU A 316 8.82 7.24 37.14
N ARG A 317 9.09 6.03 37.63
CA ARG A 317 9.90 5.76 38.84
C ARG A 317 11.33 5.38 38.50
#